data_8a2392b0d3643ba18c701cb0cea054e1
#
_entry.id   8a2392b0d3643ba18c701cb0cea054e1
#
_cell.length_a   1.000
_cell.length_b   1.000
_cell.length_c   1.000
_cell.angle_alpha   90.00
_cell.angle_beta   90.00
_cell.angle_gamma   90.00
#
_symmetry.space_group_name_H-M   'P 1'
#
loop_
_entity.id
_entity.type
_entity.pdbx_description
1 polymer ?
#
loop_
_entity_poly.entity_id
_entity_poly.type
_entity_poly.pdbx_seq_one_letter_code
_entity_poly.pdbx_strand_id
1 'polypeptide(L)'
;ASNSLMECLVFARKMSCIELNAPYNLRRLERYTTEIFMDNPKEDFILGISDKIDCLRKLCWSNLGVSRNKKNMTELLKTLQDEIDQLQKNPLLECLNKIEIDQKLKLSEPNRRGLNLLLDLHNRQITTLLLLKACLFREESRGGHYREDFPIKETTWKCHTRQQLNHEIIKRFVKN
;
A
#
# COMPACT_ATOMS: atom_id res chain seq x y z
N ALA A 1 -22.00 -7.78 14.19
CA ALA A 1 -21.76 -9.00 13.41
C ALA A 1 -21.06 -8.62 12.11
N SER A 2 -19.95 -9.25 11.84
CA SER A 2 -19.16 -8.98 10.65
C SER A 2 -19.88 -9.50 9.41
N ASN A 3 -20.16 -8.62 8.45
CA ASN A 3 -20.65 -9.00 7.12
C ASN A 3 -19.57 -9.63 6.23
N SER A 4 -18.35 -9.78 6.74
CA SER A 4 -17.19 -10.23 5.95
C SER A 4 -17.39 -11.62 5.34
N LEU A 5 -18.03 -12.55 6.04
CA LEU A 5 -18.36 -13.87 5.50
C LEU A 5 -19.37 -13.79 4.34
N MET A 6 -20.37 -12.93 4.45
CA MET A 6 -21.34 -12.70 3.38
C MET A 6 -20.69 -12.01 2.19
N GLU A 7 -19.81 -11.06 2.44
CA GLU A 7 -19.03 -10.40 1.39
C GLU A 7 -18.15 -11.42 0.64
N CYS A 8 -17.43 -12.30 1.36
CA CYS A 8 -16.65 -13.37 0.75
C CYS A 8 -17.51 -14.26 -0.18
N LEU A 9 -18.69 -14.66 0.27
CA LEU A 9 -19.60 -15.49 -0.54
C LEU A 9 -20.09 -14.75 -1.80
N VAL A 10 -20.47 -13.47 -1.65
CA VAL A 10 -20.94 -12.65 -2.79
C VAL A 10 -19.81 -12.43 -3.80
N PHE A 11 -18.60 -12.14 -3.34
CA PHE A 11 -17.45 -11.97 -4.23
C PHE A 11 -17.02 -13.28 -4.88
N ALA A 12 -16.99 -14.40 -4.14
CA ALA A 12 -16.70 -15.71 -4.71
C ALA A 12 -17.69 -16.08 -5.83
N ARG A 13 -18.99 -15.84 -5.61
CA ARG A 13 -20.01 -16.04 -6.64
C ARG A 13 -19.81 -15.14 -7.86
N LYS A 14 -19.46 -13.87 -7.68
CA LYS A 14 -19.12 -12.96 -8.78
C LYS A 14 -17.89 -13.42 -9.55
N MET A 15 -16.87 -13.87 -8.84
CA MET A 15 -15.63 -14.37 -9.45
C MET A 15 -15.87 -15.65 -10.25
N SER A 16 -16.75 -16.55 -9.78
CA SER A 16 -17.08 -17.79 -10.51
C SER A 16 -17.79 -17.55 -11.86
N CYS A 17 -18.36 -16.36 -12.06
CA CYS A 17 -18.99 -15.98 -13.31
C CYS A 17 -18.03 -15.25 -14.29
N ILE A 18 -16.75 -15.05 -13.90
CA ILE A 18 -15.77 -14.42 -14.77
C ILE A 18 -15.19 -15.49 -15.70
N GLU A 19 -15.46 -15.39 -16.97
CA GLU A 19 -14.77 -16.19 -17.98
C GLU A 19 -13.32 -15.70 -18.06
N LEU A 20 -12.40 -16.55 -17.65
CA LEU A 20 -10.97 -16.31 -17.85
C LEU A 20 -10.67 -16.55 -19.33
N ASN A 21 -10.28 -15.53 -20.04
CA ASN A 21 -9.69 -15.70 -21.36
C ASN A 21 -8.51 -16.67 -21.25
N ALA A 22 -8.33 -17.51 -22.27
CA ALA A 22 -7.22 -18.45 -22.31
C ALA A 22 -5.92 -17.77 -21.89
N PRO A 23 -5.10 -18.40 -21.04
CA PRO A 23 -3.88 -17.77 -20.56
C PRO A 23 -3.11 -17.28 -21.76
N TYR A 24 -2.76 -15.99 -21.73
CA TYR A 24 -1.75 -15.48 -22.66
C TYR A 24 -0.65 -16.52 -22.68
N ASN A 25 -0.31 -17.04 -23.86
CA ASN A 25 0.86 -17.86 -24.03
C ASN A 25 2.04 -17.01 -23.57
N LEU A 26 2.33 -17.10 -22.27
CA LEU A 26 3.59 -16.63 -21.71
C LEU A 26 4.62 -17.46 -22.47
N ARG A 27 5.11 -16.92 -23.59
CA ARG A 27 6.32 -17.44 -24.22
C ARG A 27 7.32 -17.48 -23.09
N ARG A 28 7.69 -18.64 -22.65
CA ARG A 28 8.75 -18.88 -21.71
C ARG A 28 9.96 -18.14 -22.27
N LEU A 29 10.24 -16.97 -21.73
CA LEU A 29 11.45 -16.22 -22.04
C LEU A 29 12.61 -17.03 -21.46
N GLU A 30 13.11 -17.99 -22.23
CA GLU A 30 14.19 -18.89 -21.80
C GLU A 30 15.57 -18.22 -21.86
N ARG A 31 15.62 -16.93 -22.24
CA ARG A 31 16.89 -16.20 -22.43
C ARG A 31 17.02 -15.11 -21.39
N TYR A 32 17.67 -15.44 -20.31
CA TYR A 32 18.19 -14.43 -19.39
C TYR A 32 19.60 -14.07 -19.84
N THR A 33 19.82 -12.81 -20.18
CA THR A 33 21.10 -12.36 -20.72
C THR A 33 22.06 -11.85 -19.65
N THR A 34 21.56 -11.47 -18.49
CA THR A 34 22.38 -10.87 -17.43
C THR A 34 21.94 -11.32 -16.05
N GLU A 35 22.90 -11.76 -15.23
CA GLU A 35 22.73 -11.99 -13.80
C GLU A 35 23.32 -10.79 -13.04
N ILE A 36 22.52 -10.17 -12.18
CA ILE A 36 22.96 -9.07 -11.33
C ILE A 36 23.26 -9.63 -9.94
N PHE A 37 24.47 -9.42 -9.46
CA PHE A 37 24.91 -9.80 -8.11
C PHE A 37 24.95 -8.57 -7.22
N MET A 38 24.54 -8.71 -5.97
CA MET A 38 24.62 -7.66 -4.95
C MET A 38 25.33 -8.18 -3.71
N ASP A 39 26.09 -7.31 -3.08
CA ASP A 39 26.71 -7.61 -1.77
C ASP A 39 25.64 -7.90 -0.71
N ASN A 40 25.98 -8.71 0.26
CA ASN A 40 25.08 -9.03 1.35
C ASN A 40 24.78 -7.79 2.20
N PRO A 41 23.51 -7.55 2.56
CA PRO A 41 23.18 -6.46 3.47
C PRO A 41 23.74 -6.77 4.85
N LYS A 42 24.13 -5.74 5.57
CA LYS A 42 24.50 -5.85 6.97
C LYS A 42 23.29 -6.26 7.81
N GLU A 43 23.51 -7.02 8.87
CA GLU A 43 22.44 -7.48 9.77
C GLU A 43 21.68 -6.31 10.39
N ASP A 44 22.37 -5.23 10.76
CA ASP A 44 21.76 -3.99 11.26
C ASP A 44 20.76 -3.37 10.28
N PHE A 45 20.95 -3.55 8.99
CA PHE A 45 20.03 -3.08 7.96
C PHE A 45 18.67 -3.82 8.03
N ILE A 46 18.70 -5.14 8.21
CA ILE A 46 17.50 -5.97 8.32
C ILE A 46 16.72 -5.63 9.59
N LEU A 47 17.43 -5.48 10.72
CA LEU A 47 16.84 -5.05 11.99
C LEU A 47 16.22 -3.67 11.87
N GLY A 48 16.92 -2.71 11.29
CA GLY A 48 16.41 -1.35 11.09
C GLY A 48 15.14 -1.27 10.24
N ILE A 49 14.94 -2.17 9.26
CA ILE A 49 13.67 -2.24 8.50
C ILE A 49 12.53 -2.77 9.38
N SER A 50 12.79 -3.80 10.18
CA SER A 50 11.80 -4.35 11.10
C SER A 50 11.33 -3.31 12.11
N ASP A 51 12.25 -2.53 12.68
CA ASP A 51 11.93 -1.44 13.59
C ASP A 51 11.08 -0.34 12.92
N LYS A 52 11.37 -0.02 11.66
CA LYS A 52 10.54 0.92 10.87
C LYS A 52 9.14 0.40 10.64
N ILE A 53 8.95 -0.89 10.37
CA ILE A 53 7.64 -1.52 10.23
C ILE A 53 6.85 -1.40 11.54
N ASP A 54 7.47 -1.67 12.68
CA ASP A 54 6.82 -1.58 13.98
C ASP A 54 6.52 -0.13 14.37
N CYS A 55 7.40 0.80 14.05
CA CYS A 55 7.15 2.23 14.21
C CYS A 55 5.95 2.69 13.39
N LEU A 56 5.89 2.33 12.10
CA LEU A 56 4.76 2.66 11.22
C LEU A 56 3.44 2.10 11.77
N ARG A 57 3.43 0.88 12.30
CA ARG A 57 2.23 0.29 12.92
C ARG A 57 1.73 1.11 14.11
N LYS A 58 2.65 1.55 14.99
CA LYS A 58 2.32 2.40 16.14
C LYS A 58 1.79 3.77 15.70
N LEU A 59 2.42 4.39 14.71
CA LEU A 59 1.98 5.66 14.13
C LEU A 59 0.60 5.54 13.47
N CYS A 60 0.34 4.46 12.73
CA CYS A 60 -0.98 4.20 12.17
C CYS A 60 -2.04 4.05 13.27
N TRP A 61 -1.74 3.32 14.33
CA TRP A 61 -2.68 3.16 15.44
C TRP A 61 -3.02 4.47 16.11
N SER A 62 -2.02 5.31 16.41
CA SER A 62 -2.23 6.58 17.11
C SER A 62 -2.89 7.66 16.26
N ASN A 63 -2.64 7.70 14.94
CA ASN A 63 -3.09 8.80 14.08
C ASN A 63 -4.22 8.43 13.11
N LEU A 64 -4.38 7.14 12.79
CA LEU A 64 -5.40 6.59 11.89
C LEU A 64 -6.31 5.56 12.56
N GLY A 65 -6.22 5.38 13.86
CA GLY A 65 -7.02 4.45 14.63
C GLY A 65 -8.52 4.77 14.60
N VAL A 66 -9.19 4.58 15.72
CA VAL A 66 -10.63 4.78 15.82
C VAL A 66 -11.01 6.26 15.71
N SER A 67 -10.29 7.13 16.40
CA SER A 67 -10.51 8.59 16.38
C SER A 67 -9.40 9.28 15.58
N ARG A 68 -9.78 10.20 14.71
CA ARG A 68 -8.89 10.88 13.76
C ARG A 68 -9.12 12.37 13.78
N ASN A 69 -8.07 13.15 13.60
CA ASN A 69 -8.18 14.59 13.39
C ASN A 69 -7.20 15.06 12.30
N LYS A 70 -7.50 16.19 11.68
CA LYS A 70 -6.73 16.73 10.57
C LYS A 70 -5.27 16.97 10.92
N LYS A 71 -4.99 17.49 12.11
CA LYS A 71 -3.63 17.83 12.54
C LYS A 71 -2.73 16.60 12.53
N ASN A 72 -3.10 15.58 13.29
CA ASN A 72 -2.30 14.35 13.42
C ASN A 72 -2.12 13.62 12.09
N MET A 73 -3.20 13.55 11.29
CA MET A 73 -3.15 12.93 9.97
C MET A 73 -2.23 13.68 9.00
N THR A 74 -2.22 15.03 9.04
CA THR A 74 -1.36 15.85 8.17
C THR A 74 0.12 15.73 8.56
N GLU A 75 0.41 15.70 9.86
CA GLU A 75 1.76 15.48 10.38
C GLU A 75 2.29 14.11 9.94
N LEU A 76 1.49 13.06 10.13
CA LEU A 76 1.85 11.71 9.69
C LEU A 76 2.03 11.62 8.17
N LEU A 77 1.18 12.30 7.39
CA LEU A 77 1.27 12.34 5.93
C LEU A 77 2.63 12.89 5.47
N LYS A 78 3.06 13.99 6.06
CA LYS A 78 4.36 14.61 5.74
C LYS A 78 5.52 13.67 6.07
N THR A 79 5.55 13.15 7.29
CA THR A 79 6.60 12.21 7.71
C THR A 79 6.66 10.99 6.80
N LEU A 80 5.50 10.44 6.43
CA LEU A 80 5.42 9.25 5.60
C LEU A 80 5.91 9.50 4.16
N GLN A 81 5.63 10.68 3.59
CA GLN A 81 6.14 11.05 2.28
C GLN A 81 7.67 11.14 2.27
N ASP A 82 8.26 11.80 3.26
CA ASP A 82 9.71 11.89 3.42
C ASP A 82 10.36 10.50 3.57
N GLU A 83 9.73 9.60 4.35
CA GLU A 83 10.21 8.23 4.53
C GLU A 83 10.11 7.38 3.24
N ILE A 84 9.05 7.54 2.46
CA ILE A 84 8.89 6.85 1.16
C ILE A 84 9.98 7.31 0.19
N ASP A 85 10.22 8.62 0.11
CA ASP A 85 11.25 9.18 -0.77
C ASP A 85 12.66 8.71 -0.39
N GLN A 86 12.92 8.55 0.92
CA GLN A 86 14.18 7.97 1.41
C GLN A 86 14.29 6.49 1.07
N LEU A 87 13.20 5.73 1.24
CA LEU A 87 13.19 4.30 0.99
C LEU A 87 13.45 3.98 -0.49
N GLN A 88 12.89 4.78 -1.40
CA GLN A 88 13.08 4.61 -2.85
C GLN A 88 14.54 4.75 -3.29
N LYS A 89 15.37 5.45 -2.52
CA LYS A 89 16.83 5.56 -2.77
C LYS A 89 17.63 4.35 -2.31
N ASN A 90 16.95 3.31 -1.80
CA ASN A 90 17.65 2.10 -1.38
C ASN A 90 18.18 1.33 -2.59
N PRO A 91 19.48 0.91 -2.59
CA PRO A 91 20.09 0.24 -3.75
C PRO A 91 19.36 -1.03 -4.21
N LEU A 92 18.75 -1.80 -3.29
CA LEU A 92 17.96 -2.99 -3.64
C LEU A 92 16.70 -2.63 -4.42
N LEU A 93 16.00 -1.55 -4.03
CA LEU A 93 14.81 -1.07 -4.74
C LEU A 93 15.19 -0.40 -6.06
N GLU A 94 16.27 0.36 -6.09
CA GLU A 94 16.78 0.93 -7.35
C GLU A 94 17.17 -0.15 -8.35
N CYS A 95 17.77 -1.24 -7.88
CA CYS A 95 18.11 -2.38 -8.72
C CYS A 95 16.86 -3.01 -9.34
N LEU A 96 15.79 -3.20 -8.55
CA LEU A 96 14.52 -3.71 -9.07
C LEU A 96 13.91 -2.82 -10.14
N ASN A 97 13.97 -1.50 -9.96
CA ASN A 97 13.44 -0.54 -10.92
C ASN A 97 14.22 -0.49 -12.25
N LYS A 98 15.45 -0.99 -12.27
CA LYS A 98 16.35 -1.03 -13.43
C LYS A 98 16.35 -2.36 -14.16
N ILE A 99 15.70 -3.40 -13.60
CA ILE A 99 15.64 -4.72 -14.24
C ILE A 99 14.73 -4.68 -15.46
N GLU A 100 15.26 -5.12 -16.58
CA GLU A 100 14.52 -5.30 -17.83
C GLU A 100 13.87 -6.68 -17.90
N ILE A 101 12.92 -6.86 -18.81
CA ILE A 101 12.09 -8.09 -18.90
C ILE A 101 12.92 -9.35 -19.16
N ASP A 102 14.08 -9.21 -19.83
CA ASP A 102 14.98 -10.30 -20.18
C ASP A 102 16.13 -10.50 -19.19
N GLN A 103 16.13 -9.77 -18.08
CA GLN A 103 17.13 -9.85 -17.02
C GLN A 103 16.66 -10.68 -15.84
N LYS A 104 17.59 -11.38 -15.22
CA LYS A 104 17.38 -12.17 -14.01
C LYS A 104 18.21 -11.62 -12.86
N LEU A 105 17.52 -11.25 -11.79
CA LEU A 105 18.18 -10.86 -10.54
C LEU A 105 18.49 -12.11 -9.70
N LYS A 106 19.76 -12.38 -9.47
CA LYS A 106 20.21 -13.43 -8.58
C LYS A 106 20.60 -12.82 -7.25
N LEU A 107 19.83 -13.14 -6.23
CA LEU A 107 20.04 -12.65 -4.87
C LEU A 107 20.55 -13.75 -3.97
N SER A 108 21.52 -13.42 -3.11
CA SER A 108 21.84 -14.22 -1.95
C SER A 108 20.64 -14.30 -1.00
N GLU A 109 20.63 -15.28 -0.10
CA GLU A 109 19.55 -15.43 0.88
C GLU A 109 19.36 -14.18 1.76
N PRO A 110 20.43 -13.54 2.31
CA PRO A 110 20.28 -12.28 3.05
C PRO A 110 19.69 -11.15 2.21
N ASN A 111 20.10 -11.00 0.95
CA ASN A 111 19.56 -9.98 0.04
C ASN A 111 18.08 -10.23 -0.28
N ARG A 112 17.70 -11.49 -0.48
CA ARG A 112 16.29 -11.85 -0.72
C ARG A 112 15.42 -11.52 0.50
N ARG A 113 15.90 -11.83 1.71
CA ARG A 113 15.21 -11.47 2.96
C ARG A 113 15.11 -9.95 3.12
N GLY A 114 16.20 -9.24 2.91
CA GLY A 114 16.23 -7.78 2.97
C GLY A 114 15.26 -7.14 1.98
N LEU A 115 15.25 -7.63 0.74
CA LEU A 115 14.33 -7.14 -0.29
C LEU A 115 12.86 -7.38 0.05
N ASN A 116 12.52 -8.56 0.56
CA ASN A 116 11.14 -8.87 0.97
C ASN A 116 10.68 -7.93 2.09
N LEU A 117 11.52 -7.63 3.08
CA LEU A 117 11.20 -6.69 4.14
C LEU A 117 11.06 -5.25 3.62
N LEU A 118 11.93 -4.83 2.70
CA LEU A 118 11.82 -3.52 2.04
C LEU A 118 10.50 -3.37 1.27
N LEU A 119 10.12 -4.40 0.52
CA LEU A 119 8.86 -4.40 -0.23
C LEU A 119 7.66 -4.41 0.71
N ASP A 120 7.72 -5.17 1.83
CA ASP A 120 6.65 -5.16 2.84
C ASP A 120 6.53 -3.76 3.48
N LEU A 121 7.63 -3.13 3.88
CA LEU A 121 7.63 -1.77 4.40
C LEU A 121 7.06 -0.79 3.37
N HIS A 122 7.53 -0.84 2.13
CA HIS A 122 7.06 0.03 1.06
C HIS A 122 5.55 -0.12 0.82
N ASN A 123 5.05 -1.35 0.72
CA ASN A 123 3.63 -1.62 0.53
C ASN A 123 2.77 -1.10 1.69
N ARG A 124 3.26 -1.24 2.92
CA ARG A 124 2.59 -0.67 4.11
C ARG A 124 2.57 0.85 4.08
N GLN A 125 3.67 1.48 3.69
CA GLN A 125 3.76 2.94 3.55
C GLN A 125 2.79 3.45 2.48
N ILE A 126 2.74 2.84 1.30
CA ILE A 126 1.79 3.21 0.24
C ILE A 126 0.34 3.01 0.69
N THR A 127 0.03 1.88 1.33
CA THR A 127 -1.33 1.63 1.86
C THR A 127 -1.72 2.68 2.90
N THR A 128 -0.82 3.03 3.81
CA THR A 128 -1.03 4.08 4.81
C THR A 128 -1.23 5.44 4.15
N LEU A 129 -0.43 5.76 3.15
CA LEU A 129 -0.56 7.02 2.37
C LEU A 129 -1.93 7.15 1.72
N LEU A 130 -2.40 6.08 1.07
CA LEU A 130 -3.73 6.05 0.44
C LEU A 130 -4.85 6.22 1.49
N LEU A 131 -4.73 5.53 2.63
CA LEU A 131 -5.69 5.66 3.72
C LEU A 131 -5.70 7.07 4.31
N LEU A 132 -4.54 7.67 4.58
CA LEU A 132 -4.41 9.05 5.06
C LEU A 132 -5.08 10.04 4.12
N LYS A 133 -4.77 9.96 2.82
CA LYS A 133 -5.38 10.82 1.81
C LYS A 133 -6.90 10.67 1.77
N ALA A 134 -7.41 9.44 1.83
CA ALA A 134 -8.84 9.18 1.85
C ALA A 134 -9.51 9.74 3.11
N CYS A 135 -8.88 9.55 4.28
CA CYS A 135 -9.40 10.05 5.55
C CYS A 135 -9.36 11.58 5.65
N LEU A 136 -8.32 12.22 5.13
CA LEU A 136 -8.23 13.68 5.04
C LEU A 136 -9.27 14.26 4.09
N PHE A 137 -9.47 13.61 2.95
CA PHE A 137 -10.43 14.04 1.94
C PHE A 137 -11.88 13.98 2.43
N ARG A 138 -12.23 12.97 3.24
CA ARG A 138 -13.60 12.81 3.76
C ARG A 138 -13.83 13.65 5.03
N GLU A 139 -14.57 14.72 4.90
CA GLU A 139 -14.87 15.68 5.97
C GLU A 139 -16.24 15.41 6.60
N GLU A 140 -16.42 14.21 7.13
CA GLU A 140 -17.58 13.77 7.89
C GLU A 140 -17.21 12.59 8.80
N SER A 141 -18.11 12.17 9.68
CA SER A 141 -18.04 10.90 10.40
C SER A 141 -19.15 9.95 9.95
N ARG A 142 -18.76 8.74 9.49
CA ARG A 142 -19.71 7.73 8.99
C ARG A 142 -19.16 6.31 9.14
N GLY A 143 -19.91 5.41 9.76
CA GLY A 143 -19.50 4.04 10.00
C GLY A 143 -18.23 3.96 10.84
N GLY A 144 -17.22 3.24 10.38
CA GLY A 144 -15.90 3.17 11.03
C GLY A 144 -14.99 4.38 10.77
N HIS A 145 -15.43 5.37 10.00
CA HIS A 145 -14.70 6.62 9.78
C HIS A 145 -15.19 7.67 10.76
N TYR A 146 -14.44 7.91 11.82
CA TYR A 146 -14.73 8.95 12.80
C TYR A 146 -13.66 10.05 12.79
N ARG A 147 -14.11 11.28 12.62
CA ARG A 147 -13.30 12.51 12.60
C ARG A 147 -13.72 13.40 13.76
N GLU A 148 -12.80 13.69 14.67
CA GLU A 148 -13.05 14.60 15.79
C GLU A 148 -13.39 16.02 15.33
N ASP A 149 -12.76 16.44 14.24
CA ASP A 149 -12.96 17.76 13.60
C ASP A 149 -14.21 17.83 12.69
N PHE A 150 -14.79 16.68 12.33
CA PHE A 150 -16.03 16.55 11.56
C PHE A 150 -16.92 15.44 12.12
N PRO A 151 -17.48 15.58 13.34
CA PRO A 151 -18.12 14.47 14.06
C PRO A 151 -19.49 14.07 13.51
N ILE A 152 -20.06 14.85 12.60
CA ILE A 152 -21.44 14.69 12.10
C ILE A 152 -21.43 14.04 10.72
N LYS A 153 -22.48 13.27 10.42
CA LYS A 153 -22.73 12.76 9.06
C LYS A 153 -23.26 13.87 8.17
N GLU A 154 -22.68 13.99 6.99
CA GLU A 154 -23.09 14.96 6.00
C GLU A 154 -23.76 14.29 4.78
N THR A 155 -24.90 14.83 4.33
CA THR A 155 -25.63 14.28 3.18
C THR A 155 -24.83 14.37 1.88
N THR A 156 -24.01 15.41 1.73
CA THR A 156 -23.10 15.64 0.61
C THR A 156 -21.99 14.59 0.50
N TRP A 157 -21.78 13.81 1.55
CA TRP A 157 -20.82 12.71 1.61
C TRP A 157 -21.45 11.32 1.48
N LYS A 158 -22.73 11.22 1.09
CA LYS A 158 -23.37 9.93 0.75
C LYS A 158 -22.81 9.40 -0.58
N CYS A 159 -21.52 9.14 -0.61
CA CYS A 159 -20.76 8.75 -1.80
C CYS A 159 -19.58 7.88 -1.42
N HIS A 160 -18.99 7.19 -2.41
CA HIS A 160 -17.69 6.53 -2.28
C HIS A 160 -16.57 7.52 -2.58
N THR A 161 -15.45 7.37 -1.88
CA THR A 161 -14.18 8.00 -2.21
C THR A 161 -13.45 7.15 -3.24
N ARG A 162 -13.08 7.71 -4.38
CA ARG A 162 -12.29 7.04 -5.40
C ARG A 162 -10.90 7.65 -5.48
N GLN A 163 -9.89 6.79 -5.43
CA GLN A 163 -8.50 7.16 -5.63
C GLN A 163 -7.94 6.43 -6.85
N GLN A 164 -7.07 7.08 -7.56
CA GLN A 164 -6.33 6.51 -8.67
C GLN A 164 -4.93 7.14 -8.70
N LEU A 165 -3.91 6.36 -9.09
CA LEU A 165 -2.54 6.84 -9.19
C LEU A 165 -2.48 8.07 -10.14
N ASN A 166 -1.76 9.10 -9.73
CA ASN A 166 -1.57 10.36 -10.48
C ASN A 166 -2.88 11.15 -10.79
N HIS A 167 -3.96 10.85 -10.07
CA HIS A 167 -5.21 11.58 -10.19
C HIS A 167 -5.64 12.14 -8.82
N GLU A 168 -6.45 13.19 -8.86
CA GLU A 168 -7.09 13.72 -7.66
C GLU A 168 -8.11 12.74 -7.09
N ILE A 169 -8.31 12.82 -5.79
CA ILE A 169 -9.34 12.04 -5.10
C ILE A 169 -10.70 12.65 -5.43
N ILE A 170 -11.66 11.82 -5.80
CA ILE A 170 -12.99 12.28 -6.18
C ILE A 170 -14.10 11.57 -5.40
N LYS A 171 -15.25 12.25 -5.30
CA LYS A 171 -16.52 11.68 -4.83
C LYS A 171 -17.20 10.93 -5.96
N ARG A 172 -17.57 9.68 -5.74
CA ARG A 172 -18.41 8.91 -6.65
C ARG A 172 -19.75 8.65 -5.99
N PHE A 173 -20.78 9.35 -6.43
CA PHE A 173 -22.11 9.17 -5.90
C PHE A 173 -22.69 7.81 -6.29
N VAL A 174 -23.39 7.17 -5.35
CA VAL A 174 -24.10 5.93 -5.60
C VAL A 174 -25.35 6.29 -6.38
N LYS A 175 -25.52 5.73 -7.57
CA LYS A 175 -26.80 5.79 -8.27
C LYS A 175 -27.82 4.95 -7.47
N ASN A 176 -28.91 5.56 -7.08
CA ASN A 176 -30.06 4.84 -6.49
C ASN A 176 -30.64 3.87 -7.50
#